data_355a122d873a6e99145908bf83dc1736
#
_entry.id   355a122d873a6e99145908bf83dc1736
#
_cell.length_a   1.000
_cell.length_b   1.000
_cell.length_c   1.000
_cell.angle_alpha   90.00
_cell.angle_beta   90.00
_cell.angle_gamma   90.00
#
_symmetry.space_group_name_H-M   'P 1'
#
loop_
_entity.id
_entity.type
_entity.pdbx_description
1 polymer ?
#
loop_
_entity_poly.entity_id
_entity_poly.type
_entity_poly.pdbx_seq_one_letter_code
_entity_poly.pdbx_strand_id
1 'polypeptide(L)'
;MKAVYSFLLKPASHRLYNRVALIIGILNALFFIYFAFFSLHYSGAVLHKIYAIVILFSPGFKWLYGKIAPAKNYSFAINYLLIAAGWMFLFSNWWMSLLHVLLACTDVQARKSIHLHMDVSGVQQQQGIFKKTYPWPDFSNLILKDGLLTLDFKNNRIKQIEIQERVDENLFNEFCRIKINTNEVKDTVK
;
A
#
# COMPACT_ATOMS: atom_id res chain seq x y z
N MET A 1 -13.98 2.32 -22.10
CA MET A 1 -15.35 2.43 -21.54
C MET A 1 -15.32 3.48 -20.44
N LYS A 2 -16.34 4.36 -20.38
CA LYS A 2 -16.40 5.40 -19.34
C LYS A 2 -17.01 4.79 -18.06
N ALA A 3 -16.32 4.91 -16.91
CA ALA A 3 -16.87 4.46 -15.64
C ALA A 3 -18.12 5.27 -15.30
N VAL A 4 -19.16 4.60 -14.79
CA VAL A 4 -20.39 5.27 -14.35
C VAL A 4 -20.20 5.88 -12.97
N TYR A 5 -19.49 5.13 -12.08
CA TYR A 5 -19.09 5.60 -10.75
C TYR A 5 -17.60 5.38 -10.54
N SER A 6 -16.95 6.32 -9.85
CA SER A 6 -15.54 6.23 -9.49
C SER A 6 -15.37 6.74 -8.07
N PHE A 7 -14.80 5.92 -7.20
CA PHE A 7 -14.59 6.24 -5.79
C PHE A 7 -13.11 6.17 -5.43
N LEU A 8 -12.65 7.14 -4.65
CA LEU A 8 -11.40 7.07 -3.94
C LEU A 8 -11.66 6.45 -2.58
N LEU A 9 -11.05 5.30 -2.33
CA LEU A 9 -11.21 4.62 -1.06
C LEU A 9 -10.35 5.27 0.01
N LYS A 10 -10.86 5.30 1.23
CA LYS A 10 -10.07 5.75 2.39
C LYS A 10 -8.86 4.83 2.55
N PRO A 11 -7.63 5.39 2.65
CA PRO A 11 -6.44 4.57 2.74
C PRO A 11 -6.50 3.69 3.99
N ALA A 12 -6.16 2.42 3.83
CA ALA A 12 -6.02 1.50 4.96
C ALA A 12 -4.94 2.01 5.92
N SER A 13 -5.08 1.70 7.21
CA SER A 13 -4.08 2.08 8.21
C SER A 13 -2.73 1.41 7.91
N HIS A 14 -1.72 2.22 7.60
CA HIS A 14 -0.35 1.73 7.34
C HIS A 14 0.46 1.50 8.63
N ARG A 15 -0.19 1.41 9.80
CA ARG A 15 0.51 1.25 11.10
C ARG A 15 1.40 0.02 11.15
N LEU A 16 0.92 -1.12 10.63
CA LEU A 16 1.71 -2.35 10.59
C LEU A 16 2.94 -2.20 9.69
N TYR A 17 2.76 -1.69 8.48
CA TYR A 17 3.87 -1.43 7.54
C TYR A 17 4.93 -0.50 8.15
N ASN A 18 4.48 0.55 8.85
CA ASN A 18 5.39 1.48 9.50
C ASN A 18 6.19 0.81 10.64
N ARG A 19 5.56 -0.06 11.44
CA ARG A 19 6.25 -0.81 12.50
C ARG A 19 7.28 -1.78 11.93
N VAL A 20 6.91 -2.54 10.90
CA VAL A 20 7.82 -3.48 10.22
C VAL A 20 9.01 -2.74 9.62
N ALA A 21 8.77 -1.64 8.91
CA ALA A 21 9.84 -0.83 8.32
C ALA A 21 10.78 -0.25 9.38
N LEU A 22 10.24 0.19 10.53
CA LEU A 22 11.05 0.68 11.66
C LEU A 22 11.93 -0.43 12.24
N ILE A 23 11.38 -1.62 12.46
CA ILE A 23 12.12 -2.78 12.98
C ILE A 23 13.25 -3.15 12.01
N ILE A 24 12.99 -3.23 10.71
CA ILE A 24 14.01 -3.49 9.69
C ILE A 24 15.11 -2.42 9.73
N GLY A 25 14.73 -1.15 9.85
CA GLY A 25 15.68 -0.05 9.97
C GLY A 25 16.58 -0.16 11.20
N ILE A 26 16.00 -0.46 12.37
CA ILE A 26 16.75 -0.64 13.63
C ILE A 26 17.70 -1.84 13.54
N LEU A 27 17.24 -2.98 13.03
CA LEU A 27 18.08 -4.16 12.87
C LEU A 27 19.29 -3.92 11.96
N ASN A 28 19.06 -3.22 10.84
CA ASN A 28 20.17 -2.84 9.96
C ASN A 28 21.11 -1.84 10.63
N ALA A 29 20.59 -0.83 11.34
CA ALA A 29 21.43 0.12 12.07
C ALA A 29 22.31 -0.58 13.12
N LEU A 30 21.75 -1.51 13.91
CA LEU A 30 22.50 -2.31 14.86
C LEU A 30 23.58 -3.16 14.19
N PHE A 31 23.27 -3.74 13.03
CA PHE A 31 24.24 -4.49 12.24
C PHE A 31 25.40 -3.59 11.78
N PHE A 32 25.12 -2.40 11.23
CA PHE A 32 26.16 -1.45 10.79
C PHE A 32 26.99 -0.96 11.99
N ILE A 33 26.36 -0.71 13.16
CA ILE A 33 27.06 -0.34 14.40
C ILE A 33 27.99 -1.48 14.83
N TYR A 34 27.48 -2.71 14.85
CA TYR A 34 28.29 -3.88 15.20
C TYR A 34 29.56 -3.94 14.34
N PHE A 35 29.44 -3.87 13.03
CA PHE A 35 30.58 -3.87 12.13
C PHE A 35 31.50 -2.64 12.32
N ALA A 36 30.93 -1.48 12.60
CA ALA A 36 31.70 -0.28 12.84
C ALA A 36 32.61 -0.34 14.09
N PHE A 37 32.20 -1.08 15.11
CA PHE A 37 32.95 -1.22 16.37
C PHE A 37 33.82 -2.47 16.43
N PHE A 38 33.39 -3.59 15.88
CA PHE A 38 34.09 -4.86 15.97
C PHE A 38 35.03 -5.12 14.78
N SER A 39 34.86 -4.43 13.67
CA SER A 39 35.76 -4.50 12.52
C SER A 39 36.92 -3.51 12.66
N LEU A 40 37.64 -3.55 13.78
CA LEU A 40 38.69 -2.59 14.19
C LEU A 40 39.87 -2.47 13.20
N HIS A 41 40.03 -3.38 12.25
CA HIS A 41 41.12 -3.42 11.29
C HIS A 41 40.76 -2.89 9.89
N TYR A 42 39.53 -2.37 9.71
CA TYR A 42 39.08 -1.89 8.40
C TYR A 42 39.20 -0.36 8.32
N SER A 43 39.95 0.12 7.34
CA SER A 43 40.07 1.57 7.04
C SER A 43 38.72 2.28 6.76
N GLY A 44 37.65 1.50 6.57
CA GLY A 44 36.28 1.97 6.35
C GLY A 44 35.42 2.14 7.61
N ALA A 45 35.93 1.92 8.81
CA ALA A 45 35.13 1.96 10.06
C ALA A 45 34.38 3.29 10.26
N VAL A 46 34.96 4.41 9.81
CA VAL A 46 34.34 5.74 9.91
C VAL A 46 33.09 5.82 9.03
N LEU A 47 33.13 5.31 7.80
CA LEU A 47 32.00 5.27 6.90
C LEU A 47 30.84 4.42 7.45
N HIS A 48 31.14 3.26 8.07
CA HIS A 48 30.13 2.42 8.70
C HIS A 48 29.44 3.14 9.88
N LYS A 49 30.20 3.89 10.70
CA LYS A 49 29.65 4.71 11.79
C LYS A 49 28.72 5.81 11.27
N ILE A 50 29.15 6.56 10.26
CA ILE A 50 28.34 7.60 9.64
C ILE A 50 27.06 6.99 9.06
N TYR A 51 27.19 5.87 8.37
CA TYR A 51 26.06 5.19 7.75
C TYR A 51 25.04 4.67 8.78
N ALA A 52 25.52 4.06 9.87
CA ALA A 52 24.68 3.61 10.98
C ALA A 52 23.88 4.78 11.59
N ILE A 53 24.54 5.93 11.81
CA ILE A 53 23.90 7.15 12.32
C ILE A 53 22.82 7.62 11.34
N VAL A 54 23.13 7.71 10.05
CA VAL A 54 22.17 8.14 9.02
C VAL A 54 20.94 7.23 8.99
N ILE A 55 21.12 5.91 9.04
CA ILE A 55 19.99 4.95 9.06
C ILE A 55 19.18 5.09 10.34
N LEU A 56 19.85 5.23 11.50
CA LEU A 56 19.15 5.33 12.79
C LEU A 56 18.30 6.60 12.89
N PHE A 57 18.79 7.72 12.36
CA PHE A 57 18.07 9.00 12.40
C PHE A 57 17.06 9.17 11.24
N SER A 58 17.14 8.36 10.18
CA SER A 58 16.24 8.47 9.03
C SER A 58 14.75 8.35 9.36
N PRO A 59 14.29 7.52 10.33
CA PRO A 59 12.90 7.52 10.79
C PRO A 59 12.49 8.82 11.49
N GLY A 60 13.44 9.50 12.15
CA GLY A 60 13.21 10.81 12.78
C GLY A 60 12.89 11.90 11.77
N PHE A 61 13.50 11.88 10.60
CA PHE A 61 13.13 12.79 9.50
C PHE A 61 11.69 12.57 9.05
N LYS A 62 11.23 11.32 9.03
CA LYS A 62 9.82 11.01 8.72
C LYS A 62 8.87 11.61 9.75
N TRP A 63 9.21 11.50 11.05
CA TRP A 63 8.42 12.07 12.13
C TRP A 63 8.36 13.60 12.04
N LEU A 64 9.50 14.24 11.82
CA LEU A 64 9.61 15.69 11.68
C LEU A 64 8.83 16.19 10.46
N TYR A 65 8.99 15.52 9.32
CA TYR A 65 8.31 15.87 8.08
C TYR A 65 6.80 15.63 8.18
N GLY A 66 6.36 14.59 8.89
CA GLY A 66 4.94 14.34 9.14
C GLY A 66 4.26 15.43 9.97
N LYS A 67 5.00 16.17 10.80
CA LYS A 67 4.50 17.37 11.49
C LYS A 67 4.36 18.57 10.55
N ILE A 68 5.26 18.70 9.57
CA ILE A 68 5.28 19.83 8.62
C ILE A 68 4.26 19.64 7.49
N ALA A 69 4.03 18.39 7.06
CA ALA A 69 3.12 18.08 5.97
C ALA A 69 2.24 16.85 6.30
N PRO A 70 1.24 17.01 7.17
CA PRO A 70 0.44 15.91 7.71
C PRO A 70 -0.39 15.16 6.66
N ALA A 71 -0.70 15.78 5.52
CA ALA A 71 -1.52 15.19 4.46
C ALA A 71 -0.78 14.16 3.57
N LYS A 72 0.53 14.05 3.67
CA LYS A 72 1.32 13.16 2.82
C LYS A 72 1.62 11.82 3.50
N ASN A 73 1.15 10.72 2.92
CA ASN A 73 1.54 9.37 3.33
C ASN A 73 3.01 9.10 2.98
N TYR A 74 3.91 9.32 3.96
CA TYR A 74 5.34 9.13 3.75
C TYR A 74 5.70 7.65 3.64
N SER A 75 6.38 7.32 2.55
CA SER A 75 6.98 6.02 2.29
C SER A 75 8.30 5.86 3.08
N PHE A 76 8.60 4.64 3.52
CA PHE A 76 9.92 4.26 4.02
C PHE A 76 10.90 3.88 2.89
N ALA A 77 10.50 4.06 1.63
CA ALA A 77 11.32 3.69 0.48
C ALA A 77 12.71 4.32 0.52
N ILE A 78 12.83 5.60 0.93
CA ILE A 78 14.13 6.26 1.07
C ILE A 78 15.00 5.53 2.09
N ASN A 79 14.45 5.10 3.23
CA ASN A 79 15.20 4.35 4.23
C ASN A 79 15.69 3.00 3.67
N TYR A 80 14.84 2.29 2.96
CA TYR A 80 15.22 1.02 2.32
C TYR A 80 16.30 1.23 1.26
N LEU A 81 16.21 2.30 0.46
CA LEU A 81 17.24 2.63 -0.54
C LEU A 81 18.58 3.01 0.10
N LEU A 82 18.56 3.74 1.21
CA LEU A 82 19.75 4.02 1.99
C LEU A 82 20.39 2.72 2.52
N ILE A 83 19.61 1.83 3.11
CA ILE A 83 20.09 0.53 3.58
C ILE A 83 20.64 -0.30 2.41
N ALA A 84 19.96 -0.32 1.27
CA ALA A 84 20.40 -1.00 0.06
C ALA A 84 21.78 -0.50 -0.41
N ALA A 85 21.96 0.82 -0.44
CA ALA A 85 23.25 1.43 -0.79
C ALA A 85 24.35 1.04 0.21
N GLY A 86 24.05 1.00 1.52
CA GLY A 86 25.00 0.49 2.53
C GLY A 86 25.43 -0.95 2.28
N TRP A 87 24.50 -1.85 2.01
CA TRP A 87 24.81 -3.23 1.67
C TRP A 87 25.66 -3.36 0.39
N MET A 88 25.39 -2.53 -0.60
CA MET A 88 26.12 -2.54 -1.86
C MET A 88 27.56 -2.00 -1.71
N PHE A 89 27.69 -0.78 -1.15
CA PHE A 89 28.96 -0.06 -1.14
C PHE A 89 29.89 -0.43 0.02
N LEU A 90 29.34 -0.78 1.19
CA LEU A 90 30.16 -1.11 2.36
C LEU A 90 30.47 -2.59 2.47
N PHE A 91 29.58 -3.46 2.02
CA PHE A 91 29.73 -4.93 2.16
C PHE A 91 29.81 -5.65 0.81
N SER A 92 29.65 -4.96 -0.30
CA SER A 92 29.58 -5.56 -1.66
C SER A 92 28.53 -6.68 -1.75
N ASN A 93 27.49 -6.60 -0.91
CA ASN A 93 26.46 -7.63 -0.83
C ASN A 93 25.24 -7.24 -1.67
N TRP A 94 25.27 -7.61 -2.95
CA TRP A 94 24.25 -7.26 -3.89
C TRP A 94 22.88 -7.90 -3.63
N TRP A 95 22.83 -9.10 -3.01
CA TRP A 95 21.59 -9.76 -2.66
C TRP A 95 20.80 -9.00 -1.59
N MET A 96 21.48 -8.56 -0.52
CA MET A 96 20.88 -7.75 0.53
C MET A 96 20.47 -6.38 -0.02
N SER A 97 21.27 -5.79 -0.92
CA SER A 97 20.92 -4.56 -1.61
C SER A 97 19.64 -4.73 -2.43
N LEU A 98 19.56 -5.78 -3.26
CA LEU A 98 18.38 -6.08 -4.08
C LEU A 98 17.13 -6.29 -3.22
N LEU A 99 17.24 -7.03 -2.11
CA LEU A 99 16.13 -7.23 -1.17
C LEU A 99 15.56 -5.90 -0.67
N HIS A 100 16.43 -4.96 -0.27
CA HIS A 100 15.98 -3.66 0.22
C HIS A 100 15.39 -2.77 -0.87
N VAL A 101 15.89 -2.86 -2.11
CA VAL A 101 15.26 -2.20 -3.26
C VAL A 101 13.85 -2.75 -3.51
N LEU A 102 13.65 -4.07 -3.44
CA LEU A 102 12.32 -4.67 -3.55
C LEU A 102 11.38 -4.22 -2.43
N LEU A 103 11.88 -4.12 -1.19
CA LEU A 103 11.11 -3.58 -0.07
C LEU A 103 10.72 -2.11 -0.30
N ALA A 104 11.62 -1.29 -0.86
CA ALA A 104 11.31 0.09 -1.23
C ALA A 104 10.18 0.16 -2.27
N CYS A 105 10.25 -0.63 -3.33
CA CYS A 105 9.23 -0.70 -4.36
C CYS A 105 7.87 -1.14 -3.81
N THR A 106 7.86 -2.17 -2.96
CA THR A 106 6.63 -2.67 -2.34
C THR A 106 6.00 -1.66 -1.38
N ASP A 107 6.81 -0.93 -0.58
CA ASP A 107 6.29 0.12 0.32
C ASP A 107 5.67 1.27 -0.46
N VAL A 108 6.29 1.72 -1.55
CA VAL A 108 5.70 2.75 -2.43
C VAL A 108 4.38 2.28 -3.01
N GLN A 109 4.34 1.04 -3.51
CA GLN A 109 3.14 0.50 -4.13
C GLN A 109 1.99 0.30 -3.14
N ALA A 110 2.30 -0.19 -1.92
CA ALA A 110 1.30 -0.40 -0.87
C ALA A 110 0.63 0.90 -0.39
N ARG A 111 1.30 2.05 -0.56
CA ARG A 111 0.78 3.36 -0.14
C ARG A 111 -0.02 4.09 -1.21
N LYS A 112 -0.08 3.56 -2.43
CA LYS A 112 -0.92 4.16 -3.48
C LYS A 112 -2.38 4.06 -3.12
N SER A 113 -3.11 5.12 -3.43
CA SER A 113 -4.55 5.19 -3.25
C SER A 113 -5.25 4.07 -4.01
N ILE A 114 -6.30 3.55 -3.42
CA ILE A 114 -7.13 2.54 -4.06
C ILE A 114 -8.31 3.27 -4.71
N HIS A 115 -8.47 3.08 -6.01
CA HIS A 115 -9.60 3.56 -6.78
C HIS A 115 -10.54 2.39 -7.08
N LEU A 116 -11.82 2.63 -6.93
CA LEU A 116 -12.87 1.71 -7.30
C LEU A 116 -13.65 2.32 -8.46
N HIS A 117 -13.64 1.66 -9.60
CA HIS A 117 -14.39 2.06 -10.78
C HIS A 117 -15.50 1.05 -11.02
N MET A 118 -16.71 1.54 -11.31
CA MET A 118 -17.84 0.71 -11.66
C MET A 118 -18.29 1.06 -13.06
N ASP A 119 -18.42 0.07 -13.88
CA ASP A 119 -18.89 0.22 -15.26
C ASP A 119 -19.91 -0.88 -15.63
N VAL A 120 -20.22 -0.99 -16.91
CA VAL A 120 -21.16 -2.00 -17.40
C VAL A 120 -20.68 -3.43 -17.20
N SER A 121 -19.35 -3.64 -17.13
CA SER A 121 -18.73 -4.97 -17.05
C SER A 121 -18.57 -5.47 -15.61
N GLY A 122 -18.55 -4.57 -14.63
CA GLY A 122 -18.37 -4.95 -13.23
C GLY A 122 -17.75 -3.85 -12.37
N VAL A 123 -17.19 -4.30 -11.26
CA VAL A 123 -16.49 -3.48 -10.27
C VAL A 123 -14.98 -3.70 -10.41
N GLN A 124 -14.25 -2.64 -10.67
CA GLN A 124 -12.81 -2.68 -10.88
C GLN A 124 -12.10 -1.96 -9.74
N GLN A 125 -11.31 -2.68 -8.99
CA GLN A 125 -10.43 -2.12 -7.97
C GLN A 125 -9.02 -1.93 -8.54
N GLN A 126 -8.48 -0.72 -8.48
CA GLN A 126 -7.15 -0.38 -8.93
C GLN A 126 -6.32 0.20 -7.78
N GLN A 127 -5.13 -0.35 -7.56
CA GLN A 127 -4.13 0.17 -6.62
C GLN A 127 -2.77 0.23 -7.32
N GLY A 128 -2.36 1.41 -7.73
CA GLY A 128 -1.15 1.59 -8.52
C GLY A 128 -1.17 0.79 -9.82
N ILE A 129 -0.26 -0.18 -9.95
CA ILE A 129 -0.18 -1.08 -11.11
C ILE A 129 -1.11 -2.29 -11.00
N PHE A 130 -1.59 -2.60 -9.79
CA PHE A 130 -2.47 -3.74 -9.58
C PHE A 130 -3.91 -3.37 -9.87
N LYS A 131 -4.54 -4.19 -10.71
CA LYS A 131 -5.92 -4.06 -11.12
C LYS A 131 -6.63 -5.38 -10.90
N LYS A 132 -7.78 -5.33 -10.23
CA LYS A 132 -8.63 -6.49 -10.01
C LYS A 132 -10.04 -6.15 -10.42
N THR A 133 -10.61 -6.96 -11.29
CA THR A 133 -11.98 -6.80 -11.79
C THR A 133 -12.85 -7.90 -11.20
N TYR A 134 -14.01 -7.52 -10.74
CA TYR A 134 -15.06 -8.40 -10.23
C TYR A 134 -16.29 -8.21 -11.14
N PRO A 135 -16.70 -9.20 -11.91
CA PRO A 135 -17.88 -9.10 -12.75
C PRO A 135 -19.16 -9.03 -11.90
N TRP A 136 -20.22 -8.43 -12.43
CA TRP A 136 -21.48 -8.27 -11.71
C TRP A 136 -22.06 -9.58 -11.17
N PRO A 137 -22.00 -10.73 -11.88
CA PRO A 137 -22.51 -12.01 -11.37
C PRO A 137 -21.82 -12.53 -10.10
N ASP A 138 -20.63 -12.05 -9.76
CA ASP A 138 -19.91 -12.45 -8.55
C ASP A 138 -20.54 -11.88 -7.27
N PHE A 139 -21.40 -10.87 -7.38
CA PHE A 139 -22.00 -10.20 -6.24
C PHE A 139 -23.40 -10.75 -5.92
N SER A 140 -23.67 -10.97 -4.65
CA SER A 140 -25.03 -11.11 -4.12
C SER A 140 -25.67 -9.75 -3.88
N ASN A 141 -24.87 -8.79 -3.39
CA ASN A 141 -25.37 -7.45 -3.13
C ASN A 141 -24.25 -6.40 -3.13
N LEU A 142 -24.61 -5.15 -3.45
CA LEU A 142 -23.78 -3.96 -3.28
C LEU A 142 -24.62 -2.86 -2.66
N ILE A 143 -24.20 -2.40 -1.48
CA ILE A 143 -24.93 -1.35 -0.75
C ILE A 143 -23.96 -0.28 -0.30
N LEU A 144 -24.32 0.97 -0.56
CA LEU A 144 -23.69 2.16 0.00
C LEU A 144 -24.63 2.73 1.07
N LYS A 145 -24.13 2.84 2.29
CA LYS A 145 -24.87 3.44 3.40
C LYS A 145 -23.91 4.20 4.32
N ASP A 146 -24.26 5.43 4.66
CA ASP A 146 -23.47 6.30 5.54
C ASP A 146 -21.99 6.42 5.13
N GLY A 147 -21.72 6.46 3.82
CA GLY A 147 -20.35 6.50 3.28
C GLY A 147 -19.58 5.16 3.36
N LEU A 148 -20.23 4.09 3.81
CA LEU A 148 -19.67 2.74 3.86
C LEU A 148 -20.21 1.90 2.69
N LEU A 149 -19.34 1.54 1.77
CA LEU A 149 -19.66 0.64 0.66
C LEU A 149 -19.45 -0.81 1.10
N THR A 150 -20.50 -1.60 1.09
CA THR A 150 -20.49 -3.04 1.37
C THR A 150 -20.58 -3.80 0.05
N LEU A 151 -19.56 -4.59 -0.24
CA LEU A 151 -19.50 -5.54 -1.36
C LEU A 151 -19.77 -6.93 -0.79
N ASP A 152 -20.92 -7.50 -1.09
CA ASP A 152 -21.28 -8.85 -0.69
C ASP A 152 -21.18 -9.79 -1.90
N PHE A 153 -20.33 -10.80 -1.79
CA PHE A 153 -20.03 -11.73 -2.86
C PHE A 153 -20.80 -13.06 -2.67
N LYS A 154 -21.22 -13.69 -3.76
CA LYS A 154 -21.90 -15.00 -3.74
C LYS A 154 -21.12 -16.12 -3.05
N ASN A 155 -19.81 -15.97 -2.89
CA ASN A 155 -18.96 -16.91 -2.16
C ASN A 155 -18.87 -16.63 -0.65
N ASN A 156 -19.85 -15.93 -0.08
CA ASN A 156 -19.96 -15.54 1.34
C ASN A 156 -18.81 -14.63 1.84
N ARG A 157 -18.11 -13.95 0.94
CA ARG A 157 -17.13 -12.92 1.33
C ARG A 157 -17.82 -11.57 1.38
N ILE A 158 -17.61 -10.85 2.47
CA ILE A 158 -18.07 -9.47 2.62
C ILE A 158 -16.84 -8.58 2.70
N LYS A 159 -16.87 -7.48 1.95
CA LYS A 159 -15.84 -6.44 2.00
C LYS A 159 -16.51 -5.10 2.24
N GLN A 160 -16.13 -4.43 3.33
CA GLN A 160 -16.62 -3.11 3.67
C GLN A 160 -15.51 -2.08 3.48
N ILE A 161 -15.84 -0.95 2.87
CA ILE A 161 -14.88 0.05 2.45
C ILE A 161 -15.50 1.44 2.66
N GLU A 162 -14.79 2.30 3.39
CA GLU A 162 -15.18 3.71 3.48
C GLU A 162 -14.82 4.45 2.18
N ILE A 163 -15.77 5.18 1.62
CA ILE A 163 -15.54 6.06 0.47
C ILE A 163 -15.34 7.50 0.95
N GLN A 164 -14.60 8.30 0.18
CA GLN A 164 -14.32 9.69 0.53
C GLN A 164 -15.34 10.66 -0.13
N GLU A 165 -15.88 10.28 -1.27
CA GLU A 165 -16.82 11.09 -2.01
C GLU A 165 -18.24 10.96 -1.48
N ARG A 166 -18.99 12.07 -1.55
CA ARG A 166 -20.42 12.06 -1.29
C ARG A 166 -21.16 11.72 -2.58
N VAL A 167 -21.99 10.69 -2.53
CA VAL A 167 -22.80 10.21 -3.64
C VAL A 167 -24.24 10.06 -3.15
N ASP A 168 -25.20 10.21 -4.04
CA ASP A 168 -26.58 9.85 -3.74
C ASP A 168 -26.69 8.34 -3.57
N GLU A 169 -26.87 7.94 -2.31
CA GLU A 169 -26.88 6.52 -1.92
C GLU A 169 -28.04 5.76 -2.56
N ASN A 170 -29.20 6.42 -2.71
CA ASN A 170 -30.38 5.77 -3.29
C ASN A 170 -30.18 5.49 -4.79
N LEU A 171 -29.72 6.48 -5.54
CA LEU A 171 -29.42 6.30 -6.97
C LEU A 171 -28.31 5.28 -7.20
N PHE A 172 -27.28 5.29 -6.35
CA PHE A 172 -26.19 4.33 -6.43
C PHE A 172 -26.68 2.91 -6.15
N ASN A 173 -27.43 2.70 -5.06
CA ASN A 173 -27.93 1.39 -4.65
C ASN A 173 -28.90 0.80 -5.69
N GLU A 174 -29.76 1.66 -6.30
CA GLU A 174 -30.64 1.25 -7.37
C GLU A 174 -29.87 0.82 -8.62
N PHE A 175 -28.84 1.59 -9.01
CA PHE A 175 -27.96 1.22 -10.12
C PHE A 175 -27.32 -0.16 -9.89
N CYS A 176 -26.75 -0.41 -8.70
CA CYS A 176 -26.13 -1.69 -8.36
C CYS A 176 -27.13 -2.85 -8.42
N ARG A 177 -28.33 -2.66 -7.86
CA ARG A 177 -29.41 -3.65 -7.88
C ARG A 177 -29.81 -4.02 -9.31
N ILE A 178 -29.99 -3.03 -10.18
CA ILE A 178 -30.34 -3.27 -11.59
C ILE A 178 -29.23 -4.05 -12.30
N LYS A 179 -27.95 -3.71 -12.05
CA LYS A 179 -26.81 -4.40 -12.68
C LYS A 179 -26.66 -5.85 -12.24
N ILE A 180 -26.86 -6.15 -10.96
CA ILE A 180 -26.79 -7.50 -10.44
C ILE A 180 -27.93 -8.34 -11.04
N ASN A 181 -29.17 -7.87 -10.94
CA ASN A 181 -30.34 -8.61 -11.42
C ASN A 181 -30.33 -8.85 -12.95
N THR A 182 -29.91 -7.85 -13.74
CA THR A 182 -29.84 -7.98 -15.21
C THR A 182 -28.83 -9.05 -15.64
N ASN A 183 -27.77 -9.28 -14.86
CA ASN A 183 -26.76 -10.28 -15.18
C ASN A 183 -27.14 -11.67 -14.65
N GLU A 184 -27.95 -11.79 -13.58
CA GLU A 184 -28.50 -13.06 -13.12
C GLU A 184 -29.44 -13.72 -14.16
N VAL A 185 -30.27 -12.91 -14.82
CA VAL A 185 -31.18 -13.41 -15.87
C VAL A 185 -30.41 -13.95 -17.08
N LYS A 186 -29.25 -13.38 -17.41
CA LYS A 186 -28.44 -13.86 -18.54
C LYS A 186 -27.75 -15.21 -18.26
N ASP A 187 -27.41 -15.51 -17.01
CA ASP A 187 -26.78 -16.78 -16.64
C ASP A 187 -27.78 -17.93 -16.51
N THR A 188 -29.06 -17.65 -16.25
CA THR A 188 -30.12 -18.64 -16.17
C THR A 188 -30.68 -19.06 -17.54
N VAL A 189 -30.38 -18.32 -18.61
CA VAL A 189 -30.88 -18.57 -19.99
C VAL A 189 -29.83 -19.30 -20.86
N LYS A 190 -28.69 -19.68 -20.30
CA LYS A 190 -27.70 -20.54 -20.95
C LYS A 190 -27.79 -21.97 -20.44
#